data_7f4e23b126ce6f0a7a4020082633995c
#
_entry.id   7f4e23b126ce6f0a7a4020082633995c
#
_cell.length_a   1.000
_cell.length_b   1.000
_cell.length_c   1.000
_cell.angle_alpha   90.00
_cell.angle_beta   90.00
_cell.angle_gamma   90.00
#
_symmetry.space_group_name_H-M   'P 1'
#
loop_
_entity.id
_entity.type
_entity.pdbx_description
1 polymer ?
#
loop_
_entity_poly.entity_id
_entity_poly.type
_entity_poly.pdbx_seq_one_letter_code
_entity_poly.pdbx_strand_id
1 'polypeptide(L)'
;MLKISGEALMGDQGFGLNPPTVERIAQEVKSVHDMGVEICMVIGGGNIFRGLQGSAQGMERTTADYMGMLATVMNALAMQSALEGLGVFTRVISAIPMDQVCEPYIRRRAVRHLEKGRVCIFAAGTGNPYFTTDTAATLRANEMACEAIFKGTKVDGVYDKDPVKNADAVRYDHVSYDDVLAKRLGVMDASAIALARDNNLPIIVFSLDEPGGFRGILSGEGTYTRVGS
;
A
#
# COMPACT_ATOMS: atom_id res chain seq x y z
N MET A 1 8.06 -3.68 1.53
CA MET A 1 6.63 -3.67 1.09
C MET A 1 6.17 -2.23 0.92
N LEU A 2 5.74 -1.81 -0.26
CA LEU A 2 5.12 -0.49 -0.49
C LEU A 2 3.60 -0.62 -0.45
N LYS A 3 2.93 0.10 0.43
CA LYS A 3 1.48 0.18 0.49
C LYS A 3 0.99 1.56 0.05
N ILE A 4 0.07 1.60 -0.89
CA ILE A 4 -0.52 2.82 -1.44
C ILE A 4 -2.05 2.75 -1.32
N SER A 5 -2.70 3.85 -0.94
CA SER A 5 -4.16 3.90 -1.03
C SER A 5 -4.60 4.02 -2.49
N GLY A 6 -5.75 3.43 -2.85
CA GLY A 6 -6.30 3.61 -4.20
C GLY A 6 -6.54 5.09 -4.56
N GLU A 7 -6.88 5.90 -3.56
CA GLU A 7 -7.08 7.34 -3.73
C GLU A 7 -5.85 8.08 -4.25
N ALA A 8 -4.64 7.56 -4.00
CA ALA A 8 -3.43 8.13 -4.55
C ALA A 8 -3.34 8.01 -6.08
N LEU A 9 -4.11 7.08 -6.69
CA LEU A 9 -4.11 6.86 -8.14
C LEU A 9 -5.11 7.71 -8.92
N MET A 10 -6.02 8.41 -8.23
CA MET A 10 -7.07 9.17 -8.91
C MET A 10 -6.66 10.61 -9.27
N GLY A 11 -5.52 11.10 -8.77
CA GLY A 11 -5.15 12.50 -8.92
C GLY A 11 -6.26 13.42 -8.40
N ASP A 12 -6.56 14.49 -9.12
CA ASP A 12 -7.60 15.46 -8.77
C ASP A 12 -9.01 15.08 -9.27
N GLN A 13 -9.17 13.90 -9.90
CA GLN A 13 -10.44 13.51 -10.53
C GLN A 13 -11.51 13.07 -9.53
N GLY A 14 -11.16 12.76 -8.30
CA GLY A 14 -12.08 12.30 -7.25
C GLY A 14 -12.62 10.88 -7.42
N PHE A 15 -12.34 10.19 -8.55
CA PHE A 15 -12.76 8.82 -8.85
C PHE A 15 -11.89 8.20 -9.96
N GLY A 16 -11.72 6.89 -9.92
CA GLY A 16 -11.07 6.12 -10.99
C GLY A 16 -9.55 6.22 -10.99
N LEU A 17 -8.96 6.09 -12.15
CA LEU A 17 -7.52 6.11 -12.39
C LEU A 17 -7.14 7.36 -13.19
N ASN A 18 -6.12 8.07 -12.72
CA ASN A 18 -5.50 9.17 -13.45
C ASN A 18 -4.18 8.67 -14.06
N PRO A 19 -4.08 8.49 -15.39
CA PRO A 19 -2.88 7.91 -16.00
C PRO A 19 -1.59 8.66 -15.68
N PRO A 20 -1.51 10.01 -15.71
CA PRO A 20 -0.31 10.74 -15.32
C PRO A 20 0.12 10.47 -13.87
N THR A 21 -0.84 10.35 -12.96
CA THR A 21 -0.55 10.04 -11.55
C THR A 21 -0.02 8.61 -11.38
N VAL A 22 -0.63 7.63 -12.09
CA VAL A 22 -0.14 6.23 -12.09
C VAL A 22 1.28 6.16 -12.63
N GLU A 23 1.57 6.86 -13.72
CA GLU A 23 2.91 6.91 -14.32
C GLU A 23 3.95 7.55 -13.37
N ARG A 24 3.60 8.67 -12.71
CA ARG A 24 4.47 9.31 -11.71
C ARG A 24 4.82 8.34 -10.57
N ILE A 25 3.83 7.63 -10.05
CA ILE A 25 4.07 6.66 -8.98
C ILE A 25 4.90 5.47 -9.49
N ALA A 26 4.68 5.01 -10.73
CA ALA A 26 5.50 3.97 -11.33
C ALA A 26 6.97 4.42 -11.49
N GLN A 27 7.22 5.69 -11.82
CA GLN A 27 8.58 6.27 -11.87
C GLN A 27 9.26 6.29 -10.50
N GLU A 28 8.53 6.63 -9.42
CA GLU A 28 9.03 6.53 -8.04
C GLU A 28 9.42 5.08 -7.69
N VAL A 29 8.55 4.12 -8.00
CA VAL A 29 8.85 2.70 -7.78
C VAL A 29 10.05 2.24 -8.59
N LYS A 30 10.14 2.64 -9.87
CA LYS A 30 11.29 2.33 -10.72
C LYS A 30 12.58 2.89 -10.14
N SER A 31 12.58 4.13 -9.64
CA SER A 31 13.77 4.76 -9.08
C SER A 31 14.37 3.97 -7.90
N VAL A 32 13.52 3.34 -7.12
CA VAL A 32 13.93 2.46 -6.00
C VAL A 32 14.33 1.06 -6.50
N HIS A 33 13.59 0.52 -7.46
CA HIS A 33 13.95 -0.76 -8.10
C HIS A 33 15.35 -0.71 -8.73
N ASP A 34 15.69 0.40 -9.38
CA ASP A 34 17.01 0.60 -10.01
C ASP A 34 18.17 0.68 -8.98
N MET A 35 17.87 0.86 -7.68
CA MET A 35 18.84 0.72 -6.58
C MET A 35 19.12 -0.75 -6.20
N GLY A 36 18.43 -1.71 -6.81
CA GLY A 36 18.53 -3.14 -6.50
C GLY A 36 17.65 -3.60 -5.35
N VAL A 37 16.66 -2.80 -4.95
CA VAL A 37 15.72 -3.15 -3.88
C VAL A 37 14.63 -4.09 -4.41
N GLU A 38 14.38 -5.20 -3.71
CA GLU A 38 13.24 -6.07 -3.99
C GLU A 38 11.94 -5.41 -3.52
N ILE A 39 10.99 -5.22 -4.43
CA ILE A 39 9.76 -4.46 -4.15
C ILE A 39 8.53 -5.34 -4.24
N CYS A 40 7.80 -5.39 -3.12
CA CYS A 40 6.41 -5.84 -3.05
C CYS A 40 5.48 -4.64 -2.94
N MET A 41 4.32 -4.68 -3.59
CA MET A 41 3.32 -3.61 -3.52
C MET A 41 1.95 -4.15 -3.12
N VAL A 42 1.20 -3.34 -2.38
CA VAL A 42 -0.25 -3.49 -2.15
C VAL A 42 -0.91 -2.15 -2.44
N ILE A 43 -1.92 -2.16 -3.29
CA ILE A 43 -2.66 -0.96 -3.69
C ILE A 43 -4.12 -1.12 -3.28
N GLY A 44 -4.66 -0.12 -2.57
CA GLY A 44 -6.08 -0.10 -2.18
C GLY A 44 -7.02 0.09 -3.38
N GLY A 45 -8.33 -0.14 -3.17
CA GLY A 45 -9.36 -0.02 -4.21
C GLY A 45 -10.29 1.20 -4.05
N GLY A 46 -10.02 2.08 -3.08
CA GLY A 46 -10.94 3.13 -2.66
C GLY A 46 -11.24 4.24 -3.68
N ASN A 47 -10.43 4.36 -4.73
CA ASN A 47 -10.67 5.23 -5.88
C ASN A 47 -11.76 4.71 -6.84
N ILE A 48 -12.04 3.39 -6.80
CA ILE A 48 -13.01 2.72 -7.67
C ILE A 48 -14.23 2.28 -6.87
N PHE A 49 -14.02 1.63 -5.72
CA PHE A 49 -15.10 1.15 -4.88
C PHE A 49 -14.68 1.07 -3.41
N ARG A 50 -15.56 1.55 -2.50
CA ARG A 50 -15.37 1.47 -1.05
C ARG A 50 -16.44 0.59 -0.42
N GLY A 51 -16.04 -0.58 0.07
CA GLY A 51 -16.95 -1.57 0.67
C GLY A 51 -17.78 -1.01 1.83
N LEU A 52 -17.18 -0.19 2.70
CA LEU A 52 -17.89 0.45 3.81
C LEU A 52 -18.99 1.42 3.33
N GLN A 53 -18.77 2.16 2.25
CA GLN A 53 -19.79 3.06 1.69
C GLN A 53 -20.90 2.27 0.99
N GLY A 54 -20.56 1.20 0.26
CA GLY A 54 -21.54 0.29 -0.34
C GLY A 54 -22.44 -0.36 0.72
N SER A 55 -21.87 -0.83 1.82
CA SER A 55 -22.61 -1.38 2.94
C SER A 55 -23.52 -0.35 3.61
N ALA A 56 -23.06 0.89 3.78
CA ALA A 56 -23.89 1.98 4.31
C ALA A 56 -25.08 2.34 3.41
N GLN A 57 -25.04 1.98 2.12
CA GLN A 57 -26.11 2.14 1.14
C GLN A 57 -27.04 0.92 1.04
N GLY A 58 -26.93 -0.05 1.96
CA GLY A 58 -27.80 -1.24 2.03
C GLY A 58 -27.25 -2.46 1.30
N MET A 59 -26.03 -2.41 0.75
CA MET A 59 -25.38 -3.60 0.19
C MET A 59 -24.89 -4.51 1.32
N GLU A 60 -24.98 -5.82 1.12
CA GLU A 60 -24.44 -6.80 2.06
C GLU A 60 -22.92 -6.62 2.16
N ARG A 61 -22.38 -6.58 3.39
CA ARG A 61 -21.00 -6.23 3.70
C ARG A 61 -19.98 -7.11 2.97
N THR A 62 -20.21 -8.41 2.96
CA THR A 62 -19.31 -9.38 2.33
C THR A 62 -19.21 -9.13 0.81
N THR A 63 -20.36 -8.89 0.17
CA THR A 63 -20.44 -8.55 -1.26
C THR A 63 -19.70 -7.25 -1.55
N ALA A 64 -19.91 -6.22 -0.74
CA ALA A 64 -19.23 -4.94 -0.88
C ALA A 64 -17.70 -5.07 -0.72
N ASP A 65 -17.25 -5.90 0.23
CA ASP A 65 -15.82 -6.14 0.42
C ASP A 65 -15.19 -6.89 -0.78
N TYR A 66 -15.90 -7.88 -1.39
CA TYR A 66 -15.45 -8.52 -2.62
C TYR A 66 -15.35 -7.54 -3.80
N MET A 67 -16.30 -6.62 -3.94
CA MET A 67 -16.21 -5.57 -4.97
C MET A 67 -14.98 -4.67 -4.73
N GLY A 68 -14.68 -4.32 -3.47
CA GLY A 68 -13.46 -3.61 -3.09
C GLY A 68 -12.19 -4.40 -3.43
N MET A 69 -12.18 -5.72 -3.24
CA MET A 69 -11.07 -6.58 -3.64
C MET A 69 -10.86 -6.57 -5.16
N LEU A 70 -11.94 -6.66 -5.97
CA LEU A 70 -11.84 -6.55 -7.43
C LEU A 70 -11.32 -5.17 -7.86
N ALA A 71 -11.70 -4.11 -7.19
CA ALA A 71 -11.18 -2.77 -7.44
C ALA A 71 -9.66 -2.70 -7.25
N THR A 72 -9.10 -3.42 -6.25
CA THR A 72 -7.64 -3.50 -6.08
C THR A 72 -6.94 -4.20 -7.24
N VAL A 73 -7.59 -5.19 -7.87
CA VAL A 73 -7.06 -5.90 -9.04
C VAL A 73 -6.95 -4.94 -10.24
N MET A 74 -7.97 -4.12 -10.48
CA MET A 74 -7.92 -3.09 -11.54
C MET A 74 -6.74 -2.13 -11.33
N ASN A 75 -6.54 -1.64 -10.11
CA ASN A 75 -5.42 -0.76 -9.77
C ASN A 75 -4.06 -1.46 -9.95
N ALA A 76 -3.96 -2.72 -9.56
CA ALA A 76 -2.75 -3.52 -9.71
C ALA A 76 -2.37 -3.72 -11.18
N LEU A 77 -3.34 -4.00 -12.06
CA LEU A 77 -3.13 -4.14 -13.50
C LEU A 77 -2.69 -2.82 -14.13
N ALA A 78 -3.30 -1.70 -13.74
CA ALA A 78 -2.89 -0.39 -14.23
C ALA A 78 -1.44 -0.06 -13.84
N MET A 79 -1.06 -0.33 -12.58
CA MET A 79 0.31 -0.14 -12.11
C MET A 79 1.30 -1.09 -12.80
N GLN A 80 0.93 -2.35 -13.02
CA GLN A 80 1.74 -3.29 -13.79
C GLN A 80 2.02 -2.74 -15.19
N SER A 81 0.97 -2.29 -15.89
CA SER A 81 1.11 -1.73 -17.24
C SER A 81 2.06 -0.53 -17.27
N ALA A 82 1.97 0.37 -16.28
CA ALA A 82 2.85 1.53 -16.19
C ALA A 82 4.30 1.13 -15.89
N LEU A 83 4.54 0.21 -14.96
CA LEU A 83 5.87 -0.29 -14.63
C LEU A 83 6.53 -1.03 -15.80
N GLU A 84 5.79 -1.89 -16.48
CA GLU A 84 6.28 -2.62 -17.66
C GLU A 84 6.56 -1.67 -18.83
N GLY A 85 5.77 -0.60 -18.99
CA GLY A 85 6.06 0.50 -19.93
C GLY A 85 7.38 1.22 -19.63
N LEU A 86 7.82 1.23 -18.38
CA LEU A 86 9.12 1.77 -17.93
C LEU A 86 10.25 0.72 -17.94
N GLY A 87 9.99 -0.50 -18.44
CA GLY A 87 10.97 -1.58 -18.49
C GLY A 87 11.14 -2.37 -17.19
N VAL A 88 10.28 -2.18 -16.20
CA VAL A 88 10.31 -2.92 -14.93
C VAL A 88 9.39 -4.13 -15.01
N PHE A 89 9.96 -5.32 -15.06
CA PHE A 89 9.17 -6.55 -15.07
C PHE A 89 8.33 -6.69 -13.80
N THR A 90 7.04 -6.86 -13.94
CA THR A 90 6.09 -6.84 -12.84
C THR A 90 5.15 -8.04 -12.89
N ARG A 91 4.70 -8.53 -11.73
CA ARG A 91 3.68 -9.59 -11.62
C ARG A 91 2.57 -9.17 -10.67
N VAL A 92 1.34 -9.24 -11.15
CA VAL A 92 0.15 -9.13 -10.31
C VAL A 92 -0.21 -10.52 -9.79
N ILE A 93 -0.36 -10.62 -8.47
CA ILE A 93 -0.60 -11.87 -7.75
C ILE A 93 -1.84 -11.67 -6.89
N SER A 94 -2.92 -12.40 -7.19
CA SER A 94 -4.22 -12.23 -6.54
C SER A 94 -4.45 -13.24 -5.42
N ALA A 95 -5.02 -12.77 -4.31
CA ALA A 95 -5.50 -13.63 -3.23
C ALA A 95 -6.77 -14.40 -3.62
N ILE A 96 -7.52 -13.93 -4.62
CA ILE A 96 -8.67 -14.63 -5.20
C ILE A 96 -8.24 -15.21 -6.56
N PRO A 97 -8.42 -16.51 -6.81
CA PRO A 97 -8.07 -17.12 -8.09
C PRO A 97 -8.82 -16.46 -9.27
N MET A 98 -8.06 -16.00 -10.26
CA MET A 98 -8.56 -15.42 -11.52
C MET A 98 -7.49 -15.58 -12.61
N ASP A 99 -7.19 -16.82 -12.95
CA ASP A 99 -6.03 -17.23 -13.75
C ASP A 99 -5.94 -16.59 -15.13
N GLN A 100 -7.07 -16.14 -15.71
CA GLN A 100 -7.10 -15.43 -16.99
C GLN A 100 -6.64 -13.97 -16.89
N VAL A 101 -6.54 -13.43 -15.65
CA VAL A 101 -6.25 -12.01 -15.40
C VAL A 101 -4.88 -11.81 -14.75
N CYS A 102 -4.58 -12.62 -13.73
CA CYS A 102 -3.34 -12.53 -12.96
C CYS A 102 -3.01 -13.85 -12.26
N GLU A 103 -1.81 -13.96 -11.72
CA GLU A 103 -1.37 -15.19 -11.06
C GLU A 103 -2.08 -15.39 -9.70
N PRO A 104 -2.46 -16.63 -9.37
CA PRO A 104 -2.92 -16.94 -8.01
C PRO A 104 -1.76 -16.84 -7.01
N TYR A 105 -2.08 -16.40 -5.79
CA TYR A 105 -1.07 -16.29 -4.75
C TYR A 105 -0.53 -17.63 -4.31
N ILE A 106 0.74 -17.85 -4.58
CA ILE A 106 1.54 -18.95 -4.04
C ILE A 106 2.86 -18.34 -3.54
N ARG A 107 3.09 -18.37 -2.22
CA ARG A 107 4.23 -17.70 -1.58
C ARG A 107 5.56 -17.99 -2.29
N ARG A 108 5.89 -19.26 -2.56
CA ARG A 108 7.15 -19.64 -3.19
C ARG A 108 7.30 -19.07 -4.61
N ARG A 109 6.20 -18.92 -5.34
CA ARG A 109 6.22 -18.31 -6.67
C ARG A 109 6.48 -16.80 -6.57
N ALA A 110 5.86 -16.12 -5.62
CA ALA A 110 6.11 -14.71 -5.37
C ALA A 110 7.56 -14.43 -4.99
N VAL A 111 8.13 -15.22 -4.07
CA VAL A 111 9.57 -15.15 -3.72
C VAL A 111 10.44 -15.34 -4.97
N ARG A 112 10.13 -16.32 -5.81
CA ARG A 112 10.89 -16.54 -7.04
C ARG A 112 10.81 -15.39 -8.03
N HIS A 113 9.72 -14.62 -8.04
CA HIS A 113 9.63 -13.40 -8.84
C HIS A 113 10.58 -12.32 -8.31
N LEU A 114 10.63 -12.11 -6.99
CA LEU A 114 11.55 -11.14 -6.38
C LEU A 114 13.02 -11.50 -6.65
N GLU A 115 13.39 -12.77 -6.44
CA GLU A 115 14.75 -13.27 -6.78
C GLU A 115 15.16 -13.04 -8.24
N LYS A 116 14.18 -12.89 -9.14
CA LYS A 116 14.39 -12.55 -10.56
C LYS A 116 14.36 -11.05 -10.84
N GLY A 117 14.39 -10.22 -9.81
CA GLY A 117 14.34 -8.76 -9.93
C GLY A 117 13.00 -8.23 -10.47
N ARG A 118 11.89 -8.94 -10.22
CA ARG A 118 10.54 -8.48 -10.61
C ARG A 118 9.85 -7.79 -9.45
N VAL A 119 9.07 -6.77 -9.75
CA VAL A 119 8.13 -6.18 -8.78
C VAL A 119 6.91 -7.10 -8.65
N CYS A 120 6.49 -7.39 -7.42
CA CYS A 120 5.28 -8.16 -7.13
C CYS A 120 4.18 -7.24 -6.59
N ILE A 121 3.01 -7.20 -7.25
CA ILE A 121 1.85 -6.44 -6.77
C ILE A 121 0.81 -7.42 -6.26
N PHE A 122 0.56 -7.42 -4.95
CA PHE A 122 -0.45 -8.27 -4.33
C PHE A 122 -1.82 -7.60 -4.41
N ALA A 123 -2.76 -8.26 -5.06
CA ALA A 123 -4.11 -7.81 -5.31
C ALA A 123 -5.16 -8.64 -4.58
N ALA A 124 -6.41 -8.19 -4.57
CA ALA A 124 -7.54 -8.78 -3.87
C ALA A 124 -7.37 -8.86 -2.33
N GLY A 125 -6.57 -7.96 -1.76
CA GLY A 125 -6.41 -7.85 -0.31
C GLY A 125 -5.91 -9.15 0.34
N THR A 126 -6.59 -9.59 1.41
CA THR A 126 -6.35 -10.90 2.05
C THR A 126 -7.10 -12.03 1.36
N GLY A 127 -8.01 -11.74 0.43
CA GLY A 127 -8.99 -12.69 -0.11
C GLY A 127 -10.19 -12.93 0.81
N ASN A 128 -10.24 -12.30 1.96
CA ASN A 128 -11.29 -12.45 2.96
C ASN A 128 -11.99 -11.13 3.23
N PRO A 129 -13.33 -11.09 3.32
CA PRO A 129 -14.08 -9.94 3.79
C PRO A 129 -13.65 -9.48 5.19
N TYR A 130 -14.04 -8.27 5.57
CA TYR A 130 -13.77 -7.61 6.86
C TYR A 130 -12.34 -7.12 7.09
N PHE A 131 -11.39 -7.46 6.23
CA PHE A 131 -10.02 -6.97 6.30
C PHE A 131 -9.77 -5.84 5.29
N THR A 132 -8.92 -4.91 5.67
CA THR A 132 -8.49 -3.83 4.77
C THR A 132 -7.24 -4.21 3.98
N THR A 133 -6.85 -3.35 3.04
CA THR A 133 -5.58 -3.50 2.32
C THR A 133 -4.37 -3.17 3.19
N ASP A 134 -4.53 -2.48 4.33
CA ASP A 134 -3.46 -2.29 5.32
C ASP A 134 -3.12 -3.63 6.00
N THR A 135 -4.15 -4.39 6.44
CA THR A 135 -3.96 -5.74 6.96
C THR A 135 -3.33 -6.66 5.91
N ALA A 136 -3.78 -6.57 4.65
CA ALA A 136 -3.20 -7.35 3.56
C ALA A 136 -1.72 -7.02 3.34
N ALA A 137 -1.34 -5.73 3.35
CA ALA A 137 0.04 -5.31 3.21
C ALA A 137 0.93 -5.87 4.32
N THR A 138 0.46 -5.81 5.58
CA THR A 138 1.21 -6.35 6.73
C THR A 138 1.34 -7.86 6.65
N LEU A 139 0.27 -8.59 6.28
CA LEU A 139 0.31 -10.03 6.09
C LEU A 139 1.33 -10.43 5.01
N ARG A 140 1.23 -9.84 3.82
CA ARG A 140 2.14 -10.14 2.72
C ARG A 140 3.57 -9.72 3.02
N ALA A 141 3.80 -8.61 3.73
CA ALA A 141 5.12 -8.19 4.14
C ALA A 141 5.80 -9.23 5.04
N ASN A 142 5.08 -9.79 6.02
CA ASN A 142 5.59 -10.86 6.86
C ASN A 142 5.87 -12.14 6.05
N GLU A 143 4.94 -12.57 5.17
CA GLU A 143 5.11 -13.77 4.35
C GLU A 143 6.29 -13.67 3.36
N MET A 144 6.56 -12.46 2.84
CA MET A 144 7.67 -12.19 1.92
C MET A 144 8.97 -11.83 2.65
N ALA A 145 8.98 -11.84 3.99
CA ALA A 145 10.12 -11.42 4.81
C ALA A 145 10.62 -10.01 4.47
N CYS A 146 9.69 -9.07 4.22
CA CYS A 146 10.05 -7.68 3.99
C CYS A 146 10.66 -7.05 5.25
N GLU A 147 11.67 -6.22 5.08
CA GLU A 147 12.35 -5.52 6.19
C GLU A 147 11.52 -4.37 6.76
N ALA A 148 10.60 -3.81 5.98
CA ALA A 148 9.70 -2.73 6.38
C ALA A 148 8.45 -2.64 5.49
N ILE A 149 7.42 -1.97 6.02
CA ILE A 149 6.30 -1.47 5.23
C ILE A 149 6.50 0.03 5.01
N PHE A 150 6.50 0.46 3.77
CA PHE A 150 6.48 1.87 3.37
C PHE A 150 5.05 2.24 3.02
N LYS A 151 4.41 3.05 3.87
CA LYS A 151 3.06 3.55 3.62
C LYS A 151 3.13 4.92 2.97
N GLY A 152 2.87 4.94 1.67
CA GLY A 152 2.75 6.18 0.91
C GLY A 152 1.39 6.84 1.11
N THR A 153 1.41 8.09 1.56
CA THR A 153 0.22 8.90 1.88
C THR A 153 0.31 10.29 1.23
N LYS A 154 -0.71 11.12 1.46
CA LYS A 154 -0.69 12.55 1.07
C LYS A 154 0.02 13.45 2.08
N VAL A 155 0.34 12.92 3.27
CA VAL A 155 1.04 13.63 4.33
C VAL A 155 2.40 12.96 4.58
N ASP A 156 3.36 13.71 5.06
CA ASP A 156 4.77 13.31 5.21
C ASP A 156 5.07 12.53 6.49
N GLY A 157 4.02 12.10 7.21
CA GLY A 157 4.20 11.30 8.43
C GLY A 157 2.94 11.14 9.25
N VAL A 158 3.12 10.70 10.49
CA VAL A 158 2.07 10.56 11.51
C VAL A 158 2.07 11.80 12.41
N TYR A 159 0.90 12.33 12.68
CA TYR A 159 0.69 13.53 13.48
C TYR A 159 -0.15 13.22 14.72
N ASP A 160 -0.04 14.07 15.73
CA ASP A 160 -0.85 14.01 16.96
C ASP A 160 -2.35 14.29 16.68
N LYS A 161 -2.64 15.04 15.60
CA LYS A 161 -3.97 15.38 15.09
C LYS A 161 -3.91 15.62 13.59
N ASP A 162 -5.06 15.71 12.93
CA ASP A 162 -5.15 15.89 11.47
C ASP A 162 -4.47 17.20 11.02
N PRO A 163 -3.32 17.14 10.30
CA PRO A 163 -2.57 18.34 9.89
C PRO A 163 -3.30 19.18 8.84
N VAL A 164 -4.26 18.61 8.11
CA VAL A 164 -5.06 19.34 7.12
C VAL A 164 -6.07 20.29 7.83
N LYS A 165 -6.54 19.88 9.00
CA LYS A 165 -7.52 20.65 9.78
C LYS A 165 -6.89 21.51 10.88
N ASN A 166 -5.68 21.20 11.28
CA ASN A 166 -5.01 21.82 12.42
C ASN A 166 -3.60 22.26 12.03
N ALA A 167 -3.41 23.56 11.88
CA ALA A 167 -2.10 24.13 11.51
C ALA A 167 -1.01 23.94 12.60
N ASP A 168 -1.43 23.63 13.83
CA ASP A 168 -0.57 23.35 14.98
C ASP A 168 -0.37 21.85 15.23
N ALA A 169 -0.69 21.00 14.25
CA ALA A 169 -0.41 19.56 14.34
C ALA A 169 1.09 19.30 14.36
N VAL A 170 1.52 18.43 15.27
CA VAL A 170 2.93 18.07 15.46
C VAL A 170 3.17 16.68 14.88
N ARG A 171 4.11 16.58 13.95
CA ARG A 171 4.53 15.31 13.37
C ARG A 171 5.43 14.55 14.36
N TYR A 172 5.22 13.24 14.43
CA TYR A 172 6.14 12.34 15.12
C TYR A 172 7.28 11.91 14.18
N ASP A 173 8.52 11.96 14.65
CA ASP A 173 9.63 11.30 13.92
C ASP A 173 9.61 9.79 14.17
N HIS A 174 9.25 9.41 15.41
CA HIS A 174 9.07 8.01 15.82
C HIS A 174 7.86 7.88 16.73
N VAL A 175 7.11 6.80 16.58
CA VAL A 175 5.99 6.46 17.46
C VAL A 175 5.91 4.93 17.64
N SER A 176 5.63 4.49 18.88
CA SER A 176 5.48 3.07 19.15
C SER A 176 4.16 2.51 18.58
N TYR A 177 4.13 1.20 18.32
CA TYR A 177 2.87 0.53 17.92
C TYR A 177 1.78 0.70 18.99
N ASP A 178 2.15 0.61 20.26
CA ASP A 178 1.20 0.76 21.38
C ASP A 178 0.65 2.18 21.47
N ASP A 179 1.44 3.21 21.23
CA ASP A 179 0.97 4.59 21.13
C ASP A 179 0.01 4.80 19.96
N VAL A 180 0.32 4.21 18.79
CA VAL A 180 -0.57 4.27 17.63
C VAL A 180 -1.94 3.67 17.95
N LEU A 181 -1.95 2.51 18.63
CA LEU A 181 -3.20 1.83 19.02
C LEU A 181 -3.93 2.59 20.14
N ALA A 182 -3.22 3.00 21.20
CA ALA A 182 -3.81 3.68 22.35
C ALA A 182 -4.38 5.06 22.00
N LYS A 183 -3.65 5.84 21.20
CA LYS A 183 -4.05 7.18 20.77
C LYS A 183 -4.94 7.17 19.51
N ARG A 184 -5.18 5.99 18.92
CA ARG A 184 -5.94 5.81 17.68
C ARG A 184 -5.43 6.70 16.54
N LEU A 185 -4.12 6.79 16.40
CA LEU A 185 -3.51 7.55 15.31
C LEU A 185 -3.87 6.89 13.97
N GLY A 186 -4.26 7.71 12.99
CA GLY A 186 -4.77 7.25 11.69
C GLY A 186 -3.71 6.69 10.74
N VAL A 187 -2.80 5.85 11.24
CA VAL A 187 -1.72 5.25 10.44
C VAL A 187 -2.24 4.13 9.56
N MET A 188 -2.74 3.07 10.19
CA MET A 188 -3.31 1.87 9.57
C MET A 188 -4.45 1.37 10.47
N ASP A 189 -5.22 0.38 10.00
CA ASP A 189 -6.19 -0.25 10.89
C ASP A 189 -5.51 -1.04 12.04
N ALA A 190 -6.24 -1.22 13.14
CA ALA A 190 -5.71 -1.83 14.35
C ALA A 190 -5.16 -3.25 14.13
N SER A 191 -5.79 -4.02 13.23
CA SER A 191 -5.35 -5.39 12.88
C SER A 191 -3.97 -5.36 12.20
N ALA A 192 -3.76 -4.41 11.29
CA ALA A 192 -2.48 -4.22 10.60
C ALA A 192 -1.36 -3.82 11.59
N ILE A 193 -1.64 -2.86 12.49
CA ILE A 193 -0.69 -2.41 13.50
C ILE A 193 -0.35 -3.54 14.49
N ALA A 194 -1.34 -4.29 14.97
CA ALA A 194 -1.13 -5.41 15.88
C ALA A 194 -0.26 -6.50 15.23
N LEU A 195 -0.57 -6.87 13.98
CA LEU A 195 0.21 -7.87 13.24
C LEU A 195 1.66 -7.39 12.97
N ALA A 196 1.86 -6.11 12.68
CA ALA A 196 3.19 -5.52 12.51
C ALA A 196 3.99 -5.54 13.82
N ARG A 197 3.36 -5.16 14.94
CA ARG A 197 3.94 -5.20 16.28
C ARG A 197 4.39 -6.60 16.66
N ASP A 198 3.50 -7.59 16.54
CA ASP A 198 3.75 -8.97 16.95
C ASP A 198 4.88 -9.63 16.14
N ASN A 199 5.22 -9.09 14.97
CA ASN A 199 6.31 -9.55 14.12
C ASN A 199 7.49 -8.56 14.05
N ASN A 200 7.48 -7.48 14.84
CA ASN A 200 8.52 -6.44 14.84
C ASN A 200 8.79 -5.84 13.45
N LEU A 201 7.76 -5.69 12.62
CA LEU A 201 7.85 -5.18 11.27
C LEU A 201 7.65 -3.65 11.27
N PRO A 202 8.68 -2.83 11.07
CA PRO A 202 8.55 -1.38 11.10
C PRO A 202 7.70 -0.86 9.96
N ILE A 203 6.95 0.24 10.24
CA ILE A 203 6.15 0.94 9.24
C ILE A 203 6.73 2.34 9.07
N ILE A 204 7.04 2.70 7.84
CA ILE A 204 7.55 4.02 7.45
C ILE A 204 6.42 4.76 6.75
N VAL A 205 5.93 5.84 7.35
CA VAL A 205 4.85 6.67 6.77
C VAL A 205 5.47 7.91 6.14
N PHE A 206 5.18 8.16 4.86
CA PHE A 206 5.80 9.23 4.09
C PHE A 206 4.86 9.78 3.01
N SER A 207 5.20 10.95 2.45
CA SER A 207 4.45 11.54 1.34
C SER A 207 4.85 10.94 0.00
N LEU A 208 3.84 10.51 -0.79
CA LEU A 208 4.01 10.11 -2.20
C LEU A 208 3.98 11.30 -3.16
N ASP A 209 3.57 12.48 -2.70
CA ASP A 209 3.45 13.66 -3.54
C ASP A 209 4.79 14.40 -3.67
N GLU A 210 5.77 14.05 -2.85
CA GLU A 210 7.12 14.60 -2.90
C GLU A 210 7.97 13.83 -3.93
N PRO A 211 8.38 14.47 -5.03
CA PRO A 211 9.18 13.82 -6.07
C PRO A 211 10.52 13.31 -5.51
N GLY A 212 10.83 12.03 -5.77
CA GLY A 212 12.02 11.37 -5.23
C GLY A 212 11.93 11.01 -3.74
N GLY A 213 10.79 11.26 -3.09
CA GLY A 213 10.60 11.03 -1.66
C GLY A 213 10.83 9.57 -1.27
N PHE A 214 10.32 8.62 -2.04
CA PHE A 214 10.50 7.19 -1.74
C PHE A 214 11.98 6.77 -1.83
N ARG A 215 12.69 7.23 -2.86
CA ARG A 215 14.12 6.98 -3.00
C ARG A 215 14.93 7.66 -1.89
N GLY A 216 14.64 8.92 -1.58
CA GLY A 216 15.32 9.71 -0.56
C GLY A 216 15.27 9.03 0.81
N ILE A 217 14.11 8.52 1.22
CA ILE A 217 13.95 7.82 2.50
C ILE A 217 14.84 6.58 2.57
N LEU A 218 14.95 5.82 1.50
CA LEU A 218 15.83 4.64 1.45
C LEU A 218 17.32 5.00 1.45
N SER A 219 17.66 6.21 1.01
CA SER A 219 19.02 6.75 1.07
C SER A 219 19.35 7.44 2.41
N GLY A 220 18.41 7.42 3.38
CA GLY A 220 18.57 8.11 4.66
C GLY A 220 18.26 9.60 4.62
N GLU A 221 17.70 10.09 3.52
CA GLU A 221 17.28 11.46 3.29
C GLU A 221 15.75 11.53 3.22
N GLY A 222 15.15 12.64 3.61
CA GLY A 222 13.71 12.82 3.49
C GLY A 222 12.95 12.80 4.81
N THR A 223 11.67 13.14 4.71
CA THR A 223 10.76 13.31 5.84
C THR A 223 9.82 12.11 5.95
N TYR A 224 9.78 11.50 7.12
CA TYR A 224 8.90 10.36 7.40
C TYR A 224 8.66 10.19 8.90
N THR A 225 7.67 9.40 9.26
CA THR A 225 7.51 8.86 10.60
C THR A 225 7.80 7.37 10.60
N ARG A 226 8.64 6.93 11.54
CA ARG A 226 8.84 5.50 11.80
C ARG A 226 7.89 5.03 12.90
N VAL A 227 7.07 4.01 12.60
CA VAL A 227 6.30 3.27 13.60
C VAL A 227 7.04 1.98 13.91
N GLY A 228 7.35 1.76 15.17
CA GLY A 228 8.15 0.60 15.57
C GLY A 228 8.40 0.55 17.08
N SER A 229 9.16 -0.43 17.50
CA SER A 229 9.64 -0.56 18.89
C SER A 229 10.81 0.37 19.16
#